data_5abadf7f8c4f2ea7707b501a621801af
#
_entry.id   5abadf7f8c4f2ea7707b501a621801af
#
_cell.length_a   1.000
_cell.length_b   1.000
_cell.length_c   1.000
_cell.angle_alpha   90.00
_cell.angle_beta   90.00
_cell.angle_gamma   90.00
#
_symmetry.space_group_name_H-M   'P 1'
#
loop_
_entity.id
_entity.type
_entity.pdbx_description
1 polymer ?
#
loop_
_entity_poly.entity_id
_entity_poly.type
_entity_poly.pdbx_seq_one_letter_code
_entity_poly.pdbx_strand_id
1 'polypeptide(L)'
;MRTNKIHAGANFPALPANNENDEFVDVSKPTGDADWQMVVVYRGRHCPLCTKFLNKLADYRQRLLDIGVDIAAVSADSKAQLREHKSQLEVNFPLFYGLTLQQMQDLGLYISIPRSEKETDHNFAEPGLFVINSDGQVQVVDLSNNPFARPDLEVFVSGLEWIRSPENNYPIRGTYRDTQ
;
A
#
# COMPACT_ATOMS: atom_id res chain seq x y z
N MET A 1 -19.41 2.92 -12.67
CA MET A 1 -18.41 3.93 -13.03
C MET A 1 -17.03 3.26 -12.96
N ARG A 2 -16.23 3.30 -14.03
CA ARG A 2 -14.87 2.74 -13.98
C ARG A 2 -13.96 3.72 -13.27
N THR A 3 -13.33 3.31 -12.18
CA THR A 3 -12.28 4.10 -11.54
C THR A 3 -11.07 4.18 -12.46
N ASN A 4 -10.53 5.38 -12.64
CA ASN A 4 -9.29 5.54 -13.37
C ASN A 4 -8.14 4.99 -12.52
N LYS A 5 -7.34 4.10 -13.11
CA LYS A 5 -6.13 3.58 -12.47
C LYS A 5 -5.10 4.70 -12.31
N ILE A 6 -4.41 4.70 -11.18
CA ILE A 6 -3.30 5.63 -10.98
C ILE A 6 -2.15 5.24 -11.92
N HIS A 7 -1.52 6.25 -12.51
CA HIS A 7 -0.45 6.01 -13.47
C HIS A 7 0.93 6.16 -12.84
N ALA A 8 1.88 5.38 -13.30
CA ALA A 8 3.28 5.59 -12.98
C ALA A 8 3.69 7.03 -13.41
N GLY A 9 4.47 7.70 -12.58
CA GLY A 9 4.87 9.09 -12.77
C GLY A 9 3.85 10.14 -12.35
N ALA A 10 2.61 9.76 -12.06
CA ALA A 10 1.61 10.69 -11.54
C ALA A 10 1.93 11.07 -10.09
N ASN A 11 1.50 12.26 -9.68
CA ASN A 11 1.55 12.65 -8.28
C ASN A 11 0.60 11.77 -7.47
N PHE A 12 1.11 11.17 -6.39
CA PHE A 12 0.29 10.38 -5.49
C PHE A 12 -0.56 11.33 -4.63
N PRO A 13 -1.88 11.08 -4.50
CA PRO A 13 -2.73 11.95 -3.70
C PRO A 13 -2.40 11.84 -2.21
N ALA A 14 -2.67 12.91 -1.45
CA ALA A 14 -2.67 12.82 -0.01
C ALA A 14 -3.63 11.71 0.45
N LEU A 15 -3.20 10.91 1.41
CA LEU A 15 -3.96 9.76 1.91
C LEU A 15 -4.08 9.85 3.44
N PRO A 16 -4.92 10.77 3.95
CA PRO A 16 -5.10 10.89 5.39
C PRO A 16 -5.89 9.70 5.94
N ALA A 17 -5.38 9.10 7.01
CA ALA A 17 -6.04 8.02 7.73
C ALA A 17 -5.62 8.04 9.21
N ASN A 18 -6.34 7.31 10.04
CA ASN A 18 -6.04 7.19 11.46
C ASN A 18 -5.23 5.92 11.75
N ASN A 19 -4.26 6.06 12.66
CA ASN A 19 -3.63 4.91 13.27
C ASN A 19 -4.43 4.44 14.50
N GLU A 20 -3.96 3.41 15.17
CA GLU A 20 -4.65 2.86 16.34
C GLU A 20 -4.72 3.81 17.55
N ASN A 21 -3.87 4.84 17.58
CA ASN A 21 -3.85 5.88 18.60
C ASN A 21 -4.72 7.09 18.21
N ASP A 22 -5.51 6.98 17.15
CA ASP A 22 -6.35 8.04 16.57
C ASP A 22 -5.56 9.26 16.08
N GLU A 23 -4.30 9.07 15.76
CA GLU A 23 -3.52 10.10 15.09
C GLU A 23 -3.88 10.10 13.60
N PHE A 24 -4.33 11.26 13.11
CA PHE A 24 -4.72 11.45 11.72
C PHE A 24 -3.52 11.98 10.93
N VAL A 25 -2.95 11.13 10.08
CA VAL A 25 -1.72 11.46 9.34
C VAL A 25 -1.86 11.09 7.85
N ASP A 26 -1.03 11.70 7.03
CA ASP A 26 -0.94 11.36 5.61
C ASP A 26 -0.08 10.10 5.44
N VAL A 27 -0.73 9.00 5.12
CA VAL A 27 -0.10 7.68 4.94
C VAL A 27 0.90 7.67 3.79
N SER A 28 0.77 8.59 2.84
CA SER A 28 1.66 8.69 1.68
C SER A 28 3.04 9.26 2.00
N LYS A 29 3.24 9.78 3.22
CA LYS A 29 4.50 10.42 3.61
C LYS A 29 5.38 9.48 4.42
N PRO A 30 6.67 9.34 4.05
CA PRO A 30 7.61 8.57 4.84
C PRO A 30 7.90 9.25 6.17
N THR A 31 8.40 8.48 7.12
CA THR A 31 8.84 8.97 8.44
C THR A 31 10.34 8.73 8.63
N GLY A 32 10.92 9.39 9.64
CA GLY A 32 12.34 9.27 9.95
C GLY A 32 13.23 9.76 8.81
N ASP A 33 14.28 9.01 8.52
CA ASP A 33 15.27 9.35 7.48
C ASP A 33 14.89 8.84 6.08
N ALA A 34 13.75 8.15 5.95
CA ALA A 34 13.28 7.66 4.65
C ALA A 34 12.77 8.82 3.79
N ASP A 35 13.04 8.76 2.50
CA ASP A 35 12.58 9.74 1.51
C ASP A 35 11.60 9.15 0.48
N TRP A 36 11.45 7.84 0.46
CA TRP A 36 10.44 7.11 -0.31
C TRP A 36 9.45 6.41 0.61
N GLN A 37 8.22 6.21 0.12
CA GLN A 37 7.16 5.55 0.88
C GLN A 37 6.54 4.40 0.09
N MET A 38 6.43 3.23 0.72
CA MET A 38 5.63 2.13 0.23
C MET A 38 4.29 2.13 0.95
N VAL A 39 3.20 2.32 0.22
CA VAL A 39 1.84 2.22 0.74
C VAL A 39 1.26 0.89 0.32
N VAL A 40 0.88 0.08 1.30
CA VAL A 40 0.24 -1.22 1.09
C VAL A 40 -1.22 -1.14 1.49
N VAL A 41 -2.11 -1.34 0.52
CA VAL A 41 -3.55 -1.44 0.77
C VAL A 41 -3.93 -2.93 0.81
N TYR A 42 -4.63 -3.32 1.86
CA TYR A 42 -5.05 -4.70 2.05
C TYR A 42 -6.55 -4.78 2.35
N ARG A 43 -7.12 -5.97 2.19
CA ARG A 43 -8.57 -6.19 2.30
C ARG A 43 -9.09 -5.94 3.70
N GLY A 44 -8.36 -6.38 4.72
CA GLY A 44 -8.73 -6.26 6.13
C GLY A 44 -8.49 -7.55 6.92
N ARG A 45 -8.98 -7.57 8.16
CA ARG A 45 -8.80 -8.70 9.09
C ARG A 45 -9.40 -10.01 8.59
N HIS A 46 -10.42 -9.93 7.73
CA HIS A 46 -11.13 -11.09 7.18
C HIS A 46 -10.33 -11.85 6.11
N CYS A 47 -9.12 -11.39 5.78
CA CYS A 47 -8.30 -11.92 4.70
C CYS A 47 -7.03 -12.58 5.25
N PRO A 48 -7.01 -13.92 5.41
CA PRO A 48 -5.81 -14.64 5.90
C PRO A 48 -4.58 -14.45 5.02
N LEU A 49 -4.77 -14.35 3.70
CA LEU A 49 -3.66 -14.12 2.76
C LEU A 49 -3.06 -12.73 2.91
N CYS A 50 -3.87 -11.73 3.27
CA CYS A 50 -3.38 -10.38 3.59
C CYS A 50 -2.54 -10.39 4.86
N THR A 51 -3.00 -11.08 5.90
CA THR A 51 -2.25 -11.26 7.15
C THR A 51 -0.89 -11.89 6.88
N LYS A 52 -0.86 -12.97 6.10
CA LYS A 52 0.38 -13.66 5.72
C LYS A 52 1.32 -12.76 4.93
N PHE A 53 0.80 -11.98 3.99
CA PHE A 53 1.59 -11.04 3.18
C PHE A 53 2.21 -9.93 4.05
N LEU A 54 1.42 -9.32 4.94
CA LEU A 54 1.92 -8.25 5.82
C LEU A 54 2.99 -8.78 6.78
N ASN A 55 2.79 -9.94 7.37
CA ASN A 55 3.78 -10.56 8.26
C ASN A 55 5.09 -10.87 7.52
N LYS A 56 5.01 -11.36 6.29
CA LYS A 56 6.19 -11.59 5.47
C LYS A 56 6.88 -10.30 5.07
N LEU A 57 6.11 -9.26 4.75
CA LEU A 57 6.65 -7.93 4.39
C LEU A 57 7.49 -7.35 5.54
N ALA A 58 7.12 -7.61 6.79
CA ALA A 58 7.86 -7.15 7.96
C ALA A 58 9.31 -7.65 7.97
N ASP A 59 9.59 -8.84 7.43
CA ASP A 59 10.94 -9.39 7.33
C ASP A 59 11.85 -8.57 6.40
N TYR A 60 11.26 -7.80 5.49
CA TYR A 60 12.00 -6.97 4.53
C TYR A 60 12.14 -5.51 4.96
N ARG A 61 11.54 -5.13 6.08
CA ARG A 61 11.52 -3.71 6.47
C ARG A 61 12.91 -3.11 6.59
N GLN A 62 13.85 -3.79 7.24
CA GLN A 62 15.19 -3.25 7.42
C GLN A 62 15.89 -3.03 6.08
N ARG A 63 15.79 -3.97 5.15
CA ARG A 63 16.36 -3.80 3.80
C ARG A 63 15.77 -2.59 3.08
N LEU A 64 14.47 -2.35 3.23
CA LEU A 64 13.81 -1.18 2.65
C LEU A 64 14.25 0.12 3.32
N LEU A 65 14.34 0.17 4.65
CA LEU A 65 14.84 1.33 5.37
C LEU A 65 16.29 1.66 4.99
N ASP A 66 17.12 0.65 4.77
CA ASP A 66 18.52 0.80 4.36
C ASP A 66 18.67 1.52 3.01
N ILE A 67 17.63 1.46 2.17
CA ILE A 67 17.59 2.19 0.89
C ILE A 67 16.65 3.40 0.93
N GLY A 68 16.22 3.84 2.10
CA GLY A 68 15.41 5.03 2.29
C GLY A 68 13.94 4.86 1.95
N VAL A 69 13.40 3.63 1.98
CA VAL A 69 11.98 3.33 1.73
C VAL A 69 11.31 2.94 3.04
N ASP A 70 10.33 3.71 3.49
CA ASP A 70 9.47 3.34 4.62
C ASP A 70 8.21 2.61 4.14
N ILE A 71 7.48 1.98 5.07
CA ILE A 71 6.28 1.21 4.80
C ILE A 71 5.13 1.71 5.66
N ALA A 72 3.94 1.81 5.08
CA ALA A 72 2.69 1.95 5.81
C ALA A 72 1.62 1.08 5.16
N ALA A 73 0.78 0.44 5.97
CA ALA A 73 -0.34 -0.37 5.47
C ALA A 73 -1.67 0.21 5.95
N VAL A 74 -2.68 0.16 5.09
CA VAL A 74 -3.99 0.74 5.34
C VAL A 74 -5.10 -0.15 4.78
N SER A 75 -6.22 -0.25 5.51
CA SER A 75 -7.43 -0.91 5.04
C SER A 75 -8.68 -0.09 5.36
N ALA A 76 -9.82 -0.53 4.83
CA ALA A 76 -11.13 0.05 5.13
C ALA A 76 -11.71 -0.46 6.46
N ASP A 77 -11.00 -1.31 7.18
CA ASP A 77 -11.43 -1.79 8.49
C ASP A 77 -11.69 -0.63 9.46
N SER A 78 -12.57 -0.87 10.43
CA SER A 78 -12.77 0.02 11.57
C SER A 78 -11.60 -0.11 12.56
N LYS A 79 -11.51 0.83 13.49
CA LYS A 79 -10.53 0.76 14.58
C LYS A 79 -10.63 -0.55 15.37
N ALA A 80 -11.85 -0.97 15.70
CA ALA A 80 -12.09 -2.22 16.43
C ALA A 80 -11.60 -3.44 15.64
N GLN A 81 -11.86 -3.46 14.34
CA GLN A 81 -11.40 -4.54 13.46
C GLN A 81 -9.87 -4.58 13.35
N LEU A 82 -9.21 -3.43 13.25
CA LEU A 82 -7.75 -3.36 13.27
C LEU A 82 -7.18 -3.89 14.58
N ARG A 83 -7.77 -3.51 15.72
CA ARG A 83 -7.34 -4.00 17.04
C ARG A 83 -7.44 -5.51 17.15
N GLU A 84 -8.53 -6.09 16.69
CA GLU A 84 -8.69 -7.55 16.65
C GLU A 84 -7.66 -8.21 15.73
N HIS A 85 -7.41 -7.62 14.56
CA HIS A 85 -6.47 -8.13 13.57
C HIS A 85 -5.03 -8.14 14.11
N LYS A 86 -4.67 -7.20 14.96
CA LYS A 86 -3.31 -7.08 15.51
C LYS A 86 -2.84 -8.32 16.27
N SER A 87 -3.74 -9.11 16.82
CA SER A 87 -3.36 -10.37 17.48
C SER A 87 -2.73 -11.38 16.51
N GLN A 88 -2.97 -11.23 15.21
CA GLN A 88 -2.45 -12.10 14.14
C GLN A 88 -1.32 -11.45 13.34
N LEU A 89 -1.02 -10.17 13.60
CA LEU A 89 -0.01 -9.40 12.87
C LEU A 89 1.28 -9.28 13.68
N GLU A 90 2.37 -9.74 13.08
CA GLU A 90 3.73 -9.58 13.60
C GLU A 90 4.49 -8.58 12.71
N VAL A 91 3.98 -7.34 12.66
CA VAL A 91 4.51 -6.29 11.82
C VAL A 91 5.23 -5.21 12.62
N ASN A 92 6.19 -4.57 11.98
CA ASN A 92 7.05 -3.53 12.56
C ASN A 92 6.92 -2.18 11.81
N PHE A 93 5.86 -2.00 11.04
CA PHE A 93 5.53 -0.77 10.33
C PHE A 93 4.14 -0.27 10.75
N PRO A 94 3.84 1.02 10.54
CA PRO A 94 2.55 1.60 10.92
C PRO A 94 1.37 0.96 10.18
N LEU A 95 0.27 0.77 10.92
CA LEU A 95 -1.00 0.29 10.42
C LEU A 95 -2.06 1.37 10.58
N PHE A 96 -2.87 1.55 9.55
CA PHE A 96 -3.91 2.56 9.49
C PHE A 96 -5.27 1.91 9.17
N TYR A 97 -6.34 2.53 9.65
CA TYR A 97 -7.71 2.07 9.45
C TYR A 97 -8.57 3.17 8.82
N GLY A 98 -9.77 2.81 8.39
CA GLY A 98 -10.76 3.77 7.94
C GLY A 98 -10.53 4.33 6.55
N LEU A 99 -9.85 3.57 5.67
CA LEU A 99 -9.75 3.94 4.26
C LEU A 99 -11.15 4.10 3.69
N THR A 100 -11.46 5.28 3.17
CA THR A 100 -12.80 5.60 2.68
C THR A 100 -13.03 5.09 1.26
N LEU A 101 -14.31 4.94 0.89
CA LEU A 101 -14.68 4.58 -0.48
C LEU A 101 -14.12 5.58 -1.50
N GLN A 102 -14.18 6.88 -1.19
CA GLN A 102 -13.62 7.91 -2.08
C GLN A 102 -12.12 7.73 -2.26
N GLN A 103 -11.39 7.49 -1.18
CA GLN A 103 -9.94 7.24 -1.27
C GLN A 103 -9.63 5.99 -2.10
N MET A 104 -10.39 4.90 -1.93
CA MET A 104 -10.23 3.71 -2.74
C MET A 104 -10.45 4.00 -4.23
N GLN A 105 -11.44 4.81 -4.56
CA GLN A 105 -11.72 5.24 -5.93
C GLN A 105 -10.63 6.15 -6.49
N ASP A 106 -10.14 7.11 -5.70
CA ASP A 106 -9.08 8.03 -6.10
C ASP A 106 -7.76 7.30 -6.39
N LEU A 107 -7.48 6.25 -5.62
CA LEU A 107 -6.31 5.39 -5.84
C LEU A 107 -6.49 4.40 -7.00
N GLY A 108 -7.68 4.33 -7.58
CA GLY A 108 -7.98 3.41 -8.67
C GLY A 108 -8.00 1.94 -8.26
N LEU A 109 -8.21 1.65 -6.99
CA LEU A 109 -8.24 0.28 -6.46
C LEU A 109 -9.44 -0.51 -7.01
N TYR A 110 -9.30 -1.83 -7.09
CA TYR A 110 -10.45 -2.71 -7.23
C TYR A 110 -11.17 -2.77 -5.89
N ILE A 111 -12.49 -2.65 -5.91
CA ILE A 111 -13.31 -2.58 -4.70
C ILE A 111 -14.30 -3.73 -4.73
N SER A 112 -14.39 -4.47 -3.64
CA SER A 112 -15.29 -5.61 -3.50
C SER A 112 -16.41 -5.32 -2.52
N ILE A 113 -17.57 -5.91 -2.81
CA ILE A 113 -18.71 -5.98 -1.92
C ILE A 113 -18.58 -7.28 -1.14
N PRO A 114 -18.76 -7.27 0.20
CA PRO A 114 -18.73 -8.50 0.99
C PRO A 114 -19.74 -9.53 0.48
N ARG A 115 -19.35 -10.81 0.50
CA ARG A 115 -20.26 -11.91 0.15
C ARG A 115 -21.42 -12.03 1.15
N SER A 116 -21.14 -11.67 2.40
CA SER A 116 -22.10 -11.65 3.51
C SER A 116 -21.49 -10.90 4.68
N GLU A 117 -22.30 -10.61 5.71
CA GLU A 117 -21.82 -10.01 6.96
C GLU A 117 -20.80 -10.89 7.70
N LYS A 118 -20.73 -12.19 7.39
CA LYS A 118 -19.71 -13.09 7.93
C LYS A 118 -18.33 -12.82 7.38
N GLU A 119 -18.22 -12.27 6.17
CA GLU A 119 -16.94 -11.89 5.59
C GLU A 119 -16.46 -10.59 6.23
N THR A 120 -17.22 -9.52 6.08
CA THR A 120 -17.02 -8.24 6.78
C THR A 120 -18.29 -7.40 6.62
N ASP A 121 -18.38 -6.27 7.32
CA ASP A 121 -19.57 -5.41 7.37
C ASP A 121 -19.48 -4.16 6.46
N HIS A 122 -18.45 -4.08 5.61
CA HIS A 122 -18.23 -2.92 4.74
C HIS A 122 -17.58 -3.32 3.42
N ASN A 123 -17.74 -2.47 2.39
CA ASN A 123 -16.98 -2.61 1.14
C ASN A 123 -15.50 -2.40 1.43
N PHE A 124 -14.65 -3.12 0.71
CA PHE A 124 -13.22 -3.09 0.95
C PHE A 124 -12.42 -3.07 -0.34
N ALA A 125 -11.21 -2.54 -0.25
CA ALA A 125 -10.27 -2.56 -1.35
C ALA A 125 -9.65 -3.95 -1.53
N GLU A 126 -9.50 -4.37 -2.76
CA GLU A 126 -8.60 -5.46 -3.12
C GLU A 126 -7.14 -4.96 -3.07
N PRO A 127 -6.12 -5.84 -3.09
CA PRO A 127 -4.75 -5.44 -2.84
C PRO A 127 -4.24 -4.35 -3.77
N GLY A 128 -3.56 -3.37 -3.19
CA GLY A 128 -2.83 -2.32 -3.90
C GLY A 128 -1.48 -2.09 -3.24
N LEU A 129 -0.46 -1.86 -4.06
CA LEU A 129 0.87 -1.53 -3.57
C LEU A 129 1.41 -0.38 -4.42
N PHE A 130 1.83 0.68 -3.74
CA PHE A 130 2.36 1.89 -4.37
C PHE A 130 3.71 2.21 -3.75
N VAL A 131 4.71 2.47 -4.58
CA VAL A 131 5.96 3.05 -4.12
C VAL A 131 6.03 4.49 -4.61
N ILE A 132 6.15 5.41 -3.68
CA ILE A 132 6.14 6.85 -3.91
C ILE A 132 7.57 7.35 -3.72
N ASN A 133 8.11 8.04 -4.72
CA ASN A 133 9.47 8.57 -4.66
C ASN A 133 9.54 9.91 -3.90
N SER A 134 10.74 10.46 -3.77
CA SER A 134 10.98 11.71 -3.04
C SER A 134 10.30 12.94 -3.66
N ASP A 135 9.92 12.87 -4.92
CA ASP A 135 9.15 13.94 -5.61
C ASP A 135 7.63 13.77 -5.44
N GLY A 136 7.19 12.77 -4.68
CA GLY A 136 5.77 12.48 -4.47
C GLY A 136 5.11 11.78 -5.65
N GLN A 137 5.88 11.25 -6.59
CA GLN A 137 5.38 10.56 -7.77
C GLN A 137 5.33 9.06 -7.57
N VAL A 138 4.39 8.41 -8.25
CA VAL A 138 4.27 6.96 -8.26
C VAL A 138 5.43 6.35 -9.04
N GLN A 139 6.35 5.74 -8.32
CA GLN A 139 7.50 5.03 -8.90
C GLN A 139 7.13 3.63 -9.36
N VAL A 140 6.38 2.91 -8.53
CA VAL A 140 5.89 1.56 -8.83
C VAL A 140 4.43 1.46 -8.40
N VAL A 141 3.61 0.80 -9.18
CA VAL A 141 2.22 0.49 -8.86
C VAL A 141 1.92 -0.96 -9.20
N ASP A 142 1.32 -1.67 -8.26
CA ASP A 142 0.81 -3.01 -8.43
C ASP A 142 -0.62 -3.08 -7.87
N LEU A 143 -1.59 -3.37 -8.73
CA LEU A 143 -3.01 -3.49 -8.37
C LEU A 143 -3.51 -4.86 -8.76
N SER A 144 -4.19 -5.51 -7.83
CA SER A 144 -4.75 -6.83 -8.03
C SER A 144 -6.23 -6.85 -7.63
N ASN A 145 -7.01 -7.71 -8.26
CA ASN A 145 -8.41 -7.92 -7.88
C ASN A 145 -8.61 -9.16 -7.01
N ASN A 146 -7.53 -9.75 -6.52
CA ASN A 146 -7.57 -10.95 -5.67
C ASN A 146 -6.44 -10.95 -4.64
N PRO A 147 -6.68 -11.51 -3.44
CA PRO A 147 -5.69 -11.50 -2.38
C PRO A 147 -4.48 -12.41 -2.64
N PHE A 148 -4.57 -13.34 -3.58
CA PHE A 148 -3.48 -14.25 -3.93
C PHE A 148 -2.61 -13.75 -5.11
N ALA A 149 -3.04 -12.73 -5.84
CA ALA A 149 -2.29 -12.16 -6.96
C ALA A 149 -1.46 -10.97 -6.45
N ARG A 150 -0.26 -11.27 -5.99
CA ARG A 150 0.66 -10.28 -5.39
C ARG A 150 2.08 -10.51 -5.88
N PRO A 151 2.94 -9.47 -5.86
CA PRO A 151 4.33 -9.66 -6.22
C PRO A 151 5.05 -10.59 -5.23
N ASP A 152 6.04 -11.30 -5.74
CA ASP A 152 7.02 -11.96 -4.89
C ASP A 152 7.85 -10.89 -4.17
N LEU A 153 7.90 -10.94 -2.84
CA LEU A 153 8.54 -9.89 -2.04
C LEU A 153 10.04 -9.84 -2.22
N GLU A 154 10.71 -10.98 -2.37
CA GLU A 154 12.15 -10.99 -2.61
C GLU A 154 12.50 -10.31 -3.93
N VAL A 155 11.79 -10.62 -5.00
CA VAL A 155 11.97 -9.99 -6.30
C VAL A 155 11.66 -8.50 -6.23
N PHE A 156 10.57 -8.15 -5.56
CA PHE A 156 10.12 -6.77 -5.42
C PHE A 156 11.13 -5.91 -4.68
N VAL A 157 11.58 -6.37 -3.52
CA VAL A 157 12.54 -5.62 -2.68
C VAL A 157 13.91 -5.54 -3.35
N SER A 158 14.39 -6.63 -3.95
CA SER A 158 15.63 -6.63 -4.73
C SER A 158 15.55 -5.64 -5.91
N GLY A 159 14.39 -5.55 -6.55
CA GLY A 159 14.14 -4.56 -7.60
C GLY A 159 14.23 -3.13 -7.10
N LEU A 160 13.66 -2.83 -5.92
CA LEU A 160 13.77 -1.50 -5.31
C LEU A 160 15.21 -1.17 -4.91
N GLU A 161 15.94 -2.12 -4.34
CA GLU A 161 17.37 -1.94 -4.04
C GLU A 161 18.15 -1.58 -5.31
N TRP A 162 17.85 -2.24 -6.41
CA TRP A 162 18.51 -2.00 -7.69
C TRP A 162 18.20 -0.60 -8.25
N ILE A 163 16.94 -0.17 -8.26
CA ILE A 163 16.55 1.14 -8.80
C ILE A 163 16.96 2.30 -7.90
N ARG A 164 17.14 2.07 -6.59
CA ARG A 164 17.64 3.07 -5.65
C ARG A 164 19.16 3.27 -5.74
N SER A 165 19.88 2.35 -6.35
CA SER A 165 21.31 2.51 -6.59
C SER A 165 21.54 3.60 -7.64
N PRO A 166 22.26 4.71 -7.29
CA PRO A 166 22.43 5.86 -8.19
C PRO A 166 23.13 5.51 -9.50
N GLU A 167 24.00 4.53 -9.48
CA GLU A 167 24.78 4.06 -10.65
C GLU A 167 23.88 3.50 -11.75
N ASN A 168 22.70 2.98 -11.40
CA ASN A 168 21.76 2.40 -12.36
C ASN A 168 20.94 3.46 -13.10
N ASN A 169 20.83 4.66 -12.54
CA ASN A 169 20.11 5.79 -13.13
C ASN A 169 18.77 5.37 -13.77
N TYR A 170 17.97 4.61 -13.02
CA TYR A 170 16.77 3.98 -13.56
C TYR A 170 15.58 4.93 -13.49
N PRO A 171 14.92 5.23 -14.62
CA PRO A 171 13.78 6.15 -14.66
C PRO A 171 12.51 5.47 -14.17
N ILE A 172 11.47 6.28 -13.89
CA ILE A 172 10.12 5.75 -13.72
C ILE A 172 9.70 5.09 -15.03
N ARG A 173 9.25 3.85 -14.97
CA ARG A 173 8.81 3.08 -16.16
C ARG A 173 7.29 3.19 -16.34
N GLY A 174 6.83 2.89 -17.56
CA GLY A 174 5.40 2.88 -17.85
C GLY A 174 4.79 4.27 -18.00
N THR A 175 5.59 5.27 -18.39
CA THR A 175 5.17 6.67 -18.47
C THR A 175 4.78 7.13 -19.87
N TYR A 176 4.80 6.23 -20.87
CA TYR A 176 4.38 6.58 -22.21
C TYR A 176 2.92 7.06 -22.24
N ARG A 177 2.70 8.17 -22.89
CA ARG A 177 1.37 8.73 -23.17
C ARG A 177 1.28 9.04 -24.66
N ASP A 178 0.14 8.70 -25.26
CA ASP A 178 -0.15 9.17 -26.60
C ASP A 178 -0.29 10.70 -26.56
N THR A 179 0.52 11.38 -27.31
CA THR A 179 0.32 12.81 -27.57
C THR A 179 -0.86 12.95 -28.52
N GLN A 180 -2.04 13.33 -27.99
CA GLN A 180 -3.18 13.77 -28.79
C GLN A 180 -2.96 15.20 -29.27
#